data_600bff0a852bffd7a2edbc3fede3b8c0
#
_entry.id   600bff0a852bffd7a2edbc3fede3b8c0
#
_cell.length_a   1.000
_cell.length_b   1.000
_cell.length_c   1.000
_cell.angle_alpha   90.00
_cell.angle_beta   90.00
_cell.angle_gamma   90.00
#
_symmetry.space_group_name_H-M   'P 1'
#
loop_
_entity.id
_entity.type
_entity.pdbx_description
1 polymer ?
#
loop_
_entity_poly.entity_id
_entity_poly.type
_entity_poly.pdbx_seq_one_letter_code
_entity_poly.pdbx_strand_id
1 'polypeptide(L)'
;MEGAEKDNQPEDTAADGEAHSEERRKSAWFYLAYLPCLIPILIIAGIIYAIKTKPNPADEARPTPTKKFIVVTAPNIPGKKIVRVLGLVRGNTIRARHVGKDIVAGLRNVVGGEVTEYAKLLSESREQALDRMLVEAESLGANAVISVQFETSVIMGGAAEMMAYGTAVIVEE
;
A
#
# COMPACT_ATOMS: atom_id res chain seq x y z
N MET A 1 -43.08 77.99 -27.95
CA MET A 1 -41.67 78.15 -28.38
C MET A 1 -40.93 77.02 -27.73
N GLU A 2 -40.73 76.11 -28.58
CA GLU A 2 -39.46 75.52 -29.09
C GLU A 2 -38.84 74.63 -28.05
N GLY A 3 -38.80 73.34 -28.13
CA GLY A 3 -38.46 72.50 -29.28
C GLY A 3 -37.08 71.96 -29.04
N ALA A 4 -36.90 70.75 -28.60
CA ALA A 4 -35.70 70.00 -28.86
C ALA A 4 -35.98 68.50 -28.64
N GLU A 5 -36.15 67.85 -29.75
CA GLU A 5 -36.10 66.43 -29.99
C GLU A 5 -34.73 65.90 -29.60
N LYS A 6 -34.69 64.86 -28.77
CA LYS A 6 -33.52 64.08 -28.51
C LYS A 6 -33.59 62.77 -29.20
N ASP A 7 -32.81 62.66 -30.21
CA ASP A 7 -32.42 61.49 -30.94
C ASP A 7 -31.99 60.36 -30.03
N ASN A 8 -32.63 59.25 -30.18
CA ASN A 8 -32.38 58.04 -29.40
C ASN A 8 -31.62 57.07 -30.33
N GLN A 9 -30.33 56.98 -30.10
CA GLN A 9 -29.51 55.97 -30.78
C GLN A 9 -29.45 54.66 -29.99
N PRO A 10 -29.92 53.55 -30.55
CA PRO A 10 -29.67 52.24 -30.04
C PRO A 10 -28.70 51.47 -30.96
N GLU A 11 -27.44 51.81 -30.94
CA GLU A 11 -26.41 51.09 -31.76
C GLU A 11 -25.28 50.45 -30.99
N ASP A 12 -25.15 50.64 -29.67
CA ASP A 12 -24.00 50.10 -28.92
C ASP A 12 -24.18 48.72 -28.28
N THR A 13 -25.38 48.19 -28.29
CA THR A 13 -25.65 46.88 -27.61
C THR A 13 -25.39 45.63 -28.48
N ALA A 14 -25.29 45.80 -29.79
CA ALA A 14 -25.05 44.65 -30.69
C ALA A 14 -23.54 44.27 -30.79
N ALA A 15 -22.67 45.26 -30.72
CA ALA A 15 -21.23 45.04 -30.84
C ALA A 15 -20.62 44.35 -29.61
N ASP A 16 -21.12 44.62 -28.40
CA ASP A 16 -20.67 43.98 -27.16
C ASP A 16 -21.10 42.53 -27.09
N GLY A 17 -22.24 42.17 -27.64
CA GLY A 17 -22.73 40.80 -27.69
C GLY A 17 -21.90 39.89 -28.61
N GLU A 18 -21.44 40.43 -29.75
CA GLU A 18 -20.61 39.67 -30.70
C GLU A 18 -19.18 39.49 -30.20
N ALA A 19 -18.56 40.50 -29.58
CA ALA A 19 -17.24 40.40 -28.98
C ALA A 19 -17.19 39.33 -27.85
N HIS A 20 -18.19 39.31 -26.98
CA HIS A 20 -18.30 38.34 -25.90
C HIS A 20 -18.57 36.91 -26.39
N SER A 21 -19.25 36.74 -27.53
CA SER A 21 -19.49 35.43 -28.13
C SER A 21 -18.23 34.89 -28.83
N GLU A 22 -17.43 35.77 -29.40
CA GLU A 22 -16.18 35.39 -30.08
C GLU A 22 -15.08 35.00 -29.08
N GLU A 23 -15.00 35.69 -27.96
CA GLU A 23 -14.05 35.37 -26.87
C GLU A 23 -14.39 34.04 -26.20
N ARG A 24 -15.68 33.75 -25.96
CA ARG A 24 -16.13 32.43 -25.48
C ARG A 24 -15.86 31.32 -26.49
N ARG A 25 -15.96 31.59 -27.76
CA ARG A 25 -15.71 30.60 -28.81
C ARG A 25 -14.22 30.32 -28.96
N LYS A 26 -13.36 31.30 -28.80
CA LYS A 26 -11.88 31.13 -28.80
C LYS A 26 -11.40 30.34 -27.59
N SER A 27 -11.95 30.59 -26.40
CA SER A 27 -11.60 29.81 -25.21
C SER A 27 -12.08 28.34 -25.32
N ALA A 28 -13.24 28.06 -25.86
CA ALA A 28 -13.72 26.72 -26.10
C ALA A 28 -12.83 25.94 -27.09
N TRP A 29 -12.33 26.57 -28.12
CA TRP A 29 -11.40 25.97 -29.08
C TRP A 29 -10.03 25.66 -28.47
N PHE A 30 -9.55 26.49 -27.56
CA PHE A 30 -8.32 26.20 -26.79
C PHE A 30 -8.47 24.91 -25.95
N TYR A 31 -9.61 24.76 -25.27
CA TYR A 31 -9.88 23.52 -24.50
C TYR A 31 -10.00 22.30 -25.40
N LEU A 32 -10.65 22.40 -26.57
CA LEU A 32 -10.75 21.32 -27.54
C LEU A 32 -9.38 20.91 -28.14
N ALA A 33 -8.49 21.87 -28.38
CA ALA A 33 -7.17 21.61 -28.92
C ALA A 33 -6.25 20.86 -27.93
N TYR A 34 -6.42 21.07 -26.61
CA TYR A 34 -5.65 20.39 -25.57
C TYR A 34 -6.27 19.08 -25.06
N LEU A 35 -7.52 18.84 -25.41
CA LEU A 35 -8.25 17.62 -25.03
C LEU A 35 -7.51 16.33 -25.42
N PRO A 36 -7.00 16.17 -26.67
CA PRO A 36 -6.27 14.95 -27.04
C PRO A 36 -4.95 14.76 -26.28
N CYS A 37 -4.34 15.83 -25.76
CA CYS A 37 -3.14 15.74 -24.93
C CYS A 37 -3.45 15.37 -23.48
N LEU A 38 -4.63 15.72 -22.97
CA LEU A 38 -5.04 15.41 -21.59
C LEU A 38 -5.56 13.99 -21.44
N ILE A 39 -6.17 13.42 -22.48
CA ILE A 39 -6.71 12.05 -22.46
C ILE A 39 -5.64 11.02 -22.09
N PRO A 40 -4.45 10.96 -22.72
CA PRO A 40 -3.42 9.99 -22.34
C PRO A 40 -2.91 10.20 -20.91
N ILE A 41 -2.85 11.45 -20.43
CA ILE A 41 -2.44 11.76 -19.05
C ILE A 41 -3.49 11.23 -18.07
N LEU A 42 -4.77 11.40 -18.33
CA LEU A 42 -5.86 10.89 -17.50
C LEU A 42 -5.91 9.36 -17.53
N ILE A 43 -5.66 8.74 -18.68
CA ILE A 43 -5.58 7.28 -18.82
C ILE A 43 -4.40 6.75 -17.99
N ILE A 44 -3.24 7.36 -18.11
CA ILE A 44 -2.04 6.97 -17.34
C ILE A 44 -2.30 7.17 -15.84
N ALA A 45 -2.88 8.30 -15.44
CA ALA A 45 -3.25 8.56 -14.05
C ALA A 45 -4.27 7.54 -13.53
N GLY A 46 -5.27 7.18 -14.35
CA GLY A 46 -6.25 6.14 -14.03
C GLY A 46 -5.63 4.76 -13.90
N ILE A 47 -4.69 4.40 -14.77
CA ILE A 47 -3.94 3.14 -14.71
C ILE A 47 -3.07 3.11 -13.44
N ILE A 48 -2.35 4.20 -13.15
CA ILE A 48 -1.53 4.31 -11.94
C ILE A 48 -2.40 4.22 -10.69
N TYR A 49 -3.57 4.88 -10.68
CA TYR A 49 -4.53 4.80 -9.60
C TYR A 49 -5.07 3.38 -9.42
N ALA A 50 -5.46 2.70 -10.50
CA ALA A 50 -5.97 1.32 -10.48
C ALA A 50 -4.90 0.32 -10.01
N ILE A 51 -3.62 0.52 -10.37
CA ILE A 51 -2.51 -0.30 -9.87
C ILE A 51 -2.27 -0.05 -8.37
N LYS A 52 -2.40 1.20 -7.93
CA LYS A 52 -2.15 1.59 -6.54
C LYS A 52 -3.27 1.19 -5.59
N THR A 53 -4.51 1.04 -6.08
CA THR A 53 -5.67 0.66 -5.29
C THR A 53 -5.96 -0.84 -5.29
N LYS A 54 -5.28 -1.63 -6.15
CA LYS A 54 -5.40 -3.09 -6.06
C LYS A 54 -4.75 -3.56 -4.76
N PRO A 55 -5.50 -4.23 -3.87
CA PRO A 55 -4.91 -4.90 -2.72
C PRO A 55 -3.89 -5.91 -3.23
N ASN A 56 -2.78 -6.01 -2.55
CA ASN A 56 -1.77 -6.99 -2.88
C ASN A 56 -2.40 -8.39 -2.69
N PRO A 57 -2.45 -9.25 -3.71
CA PRO A 57 -3.02 -10.59 -3.57
C PRO A 57 -2.37 -11.42 -2.46
N ALA A 58 -1.17 -11.04 -2.01
CA ALA A 58 -0.53 -11.63 -0.84
C ALA A 58 -1.18 -11.20 0.49
N ASP A 59 -1.91 -10.09 0.53
CA ASP A 59 -2.62 -9.60 1.71
C ASP A 59 -4.04 -10.17 1.79
N GLU A 60 -4.66 -10.53 0.66
CA GLU A 60 -5.99 -11.17 0.62
C GLU A 60 -5.97 -12.63 1.11
N ALA A 61 -4.84 -13.30 1.07
CA ALA A 61 -4.67 -14.70 1.45
C ALA A 61 -3.83 -14.86 2.72
N ARG A 62 -3.88 -13.90 3.65
CA ARG A 62 -3.14 -13.99 4.91
C ARG A 62 -3.80 -15.06 5.81
N PRO A 63 -3.23 -16.25 5.94
CA PRO A 63 -3.74 -17.23 6.89
C PRO A 63 -3.46 -16.71 8.29
N THR A 64 -4.49 -16.54 9.08
CA THR A 64 -4.39 -16.15 10.49
C THR A 64 -4.81 -17.32 11.37
N PRO A 65 -4.15 -17.53 12.51
CA PRO A 65 -4.55 -18.58 13.45
C PRO A 65 -5.95 -18.27 14.00
N THR A 66 -6.79 -19.29 14.13
CA THR A 66 -8.13 -19.15 14.69
C THR A 66 -8.13 -19.15 16.21
N LYS A 67 -7.08 -19.70 16.80
CA LYS A 67 -6.89 -19.80 18.26
C LYS A 67 -5.85 -18.78 18.75
N LYS A 68 -6.02 -18.39 20.01
CA LYS A 68 -5.02 -17.60 20.70
C LYS A 68 -3.87 -18.49 21.20
N PHE A 69 -2.66 -18.22 20.74
CA PHE A 69 -1.45 -18.92 21.13
C PHE A 69 -0.67 -18.17 22.21
N ILE A 70 0.01 -18.91 23.07
CA ILE A 70 1.11 -18.37 23.88
C ILE A 70 2.38 -18.48 23.04
N VAL A 71 2.99 -17.35 22.73
CA VAL A 71 4.18 -17.27 21.88
C VAL A 71 5.29 -16.64 22.68
N VAL A 72 6.40 -17.34 22.88
CA VAL A 72 7.54 -16.86 23.65
C VAL A 72 8.86 -17.21 22.98
N THR A 73 9.86 -16.38 23.18
CA THR A 73 11.25 -16.62 22.77
C THR A 73 12.02 -17.49 23.76
N ALA A 74 11.50 -17.60 25.00
CA ALA A 74 12.08 -18.46 26.03
C ALA A 74 11.83 -19.95 25.74
N PRO A 75 12.69 -20.86 26.22
CA PRO A 75 12.54 -22.30 26.05
C PRO A 75 11.44 -22.91 26.94
N ASN A 76 10.91 -22.15 27.89
CA ASN A 76 9.84 -22.55 28.80
C ASN A 76 8.90 -21.38 29.07
N ILE A 77 7.72 -21.67 29.59
CA ILE A 77 6.71 -20.68 29.97
C ILE A 77 6.55 -20.73 31.48
N PRO A 78 6.90 -19.65 32.21
CA PRO A 78 6.73 -19.62 33.68
C PRO A 78 5.27 -19.92 34.09
N GLY A 79 5.13 -20.79 35.07
CA GLY A 79 3.81 -21.18 35.59
C GLY A 79 3.03 -22.16 34.71
N LYS A 80 3.63 -22.67 33.62
CA LYS A 80 2.99 -23.68 32.77
C LYS A 80 3.93 -24.87 32.55
N LYS A 81 3.34 -26.06 32.55
CA LYS A 81 4.07 -27.31 32.30
C LYS A 81 3.95 -27.72 30.86
N ILE A 82 5.07 -27.98 30.19
CA ILE A 82 5.07 -28.56 28.85
C ILE A 82 4.70 -30.04 29.00
N VAL A 83 3.56 -30.42 28.45
CA VAL A 83 3.04 -31.80 28.50
C VAL A 83 3.50 -32.57 27.29
N ARG A 84 3.56 -31.93 26.13
CA ARG A 84 3.97 -32.57 24.89
C ARG A 84 4.67 -31.59 23.97
N VAL A 85 5.75 -32.04 23.36
CA VAL A 85 6.44 -31.36 22.28
C VAL A 85 5.92 -31.96 20.96
N LEU A 86 5.47 -31.09 20.05
CA LEU A 86 4.88 -31.50 18.78
C LEU A 86 5.87 -31.38 17.62
N GLY A 87 6.88 -30.56 17.75
CA GLY A 87 7.96 -30.43 16.78
C GLY A 87 8.24 -28.99 16.35
N LEU A 88 9.11 -28.88 15.35
CA LEU A 88 9.47 -27.63 14.73
C LEU A 88 8.30 -27.12 13.90
N VAL A 89 7.99 -25.82 14.04
CA VAL A 89 7.06 -25.08 13.20
C VAL A 89 7.73 -23.85 12.60
N ARG A 90 7.35 -23.50 11.40
CA ARG A 90 7.94 -22.39 10.67
C ARG A 90 6.89 -21.68 9.80
N GLY A 91 7.13 -20.42 9.58
CA GLY A 91 6.39 -19.62 8.60
C GLY A 91 7.34 -18.69 7.89
N ASN A 92 7.24 -18.59 6.60
CA ASN A 92 8.10 -17.71 5.82
C ASN A 92 7.29 -16.78 4.92
N THR A 93 7.84 -15.61 4.65
CA THR A 93 7.32 -14.70 3.65
C THR A 93 8.47 -14.19 2.79
N ILE A 94 8.22 -14.08 1.50
CA ILE A 94 9.19 -13.58 0.55
C ILE A 94 8.65 -12.25 0.02
N ARG A 95 9.46 -11.19 0.14
CA ARG A 95 9.16 -9.87 -0.40
C ARG A 95 10.17 -9.52 -1.47
N ALA A 96 9.71 -9.34 -2.70
CA ALA A 96 10.53 -8.82 -3.79
C ALA A 96 10.55 -7.29 -3.73
N ARG A 97 11.72 -6.69 -3.90
CA ARG A 97 11.85 -5.26 -4.08
C ARG A 97 11.17 -4.85 -5.40
N HIS A 98 10.23 -3.93 -5.32
CA HIS A 98 9.76 -3.26 -6.53
C HIS A 98 10.80 -2.23 -6.97
N VAL A 99 11.50 -2.51 -8.05
CA VAL A 99 12.57 -1.68 -8.65
C VAL A 99 12.18 -0.20 -8.81
N GLY A 100 10.90 0.10 -9.00
CA GLY A 100 10.42 1.49 -9.13
C GLY A 100 10.44 2.31 -7.83
N LYS A 101 10.40 1.67 -6.66
CA LYS A 101 10.47 2.37 -5.35
C LYS A 101 11.92 2.61 -4.91
N ASP A 102 12.86 1.84 -5.45
CA ASP A 102 14.29 1.96 -5.10
C ASP A 102 14.92 3.26 -5.63
N ILE A 103 14.40 3.81 -6.73
CA ILE A 103 14.85 5.11 -7.26
C ILE A 103 14.50 6.23 -6.28
N VAL A 104 13.31 6.20 -5.67
CA VAL A 104 12.86 7.18 -4.68
C VAL A 104 13.60 7.00 -3.35
N ALA A 105 13.87 5.75 -2.94
CA ALA A 105 14.65 5.44 -1.75
C ALA A 105 16.12 5.85 -1.92
N GLY A 106 16.69 5.68 -3.11
CA GLY A 106 18.05 6.14 -3.43
C GLY A 106 18.20 7.66 -3.32
N LEU A 107 17.21 8.41 -3.75
CA LEU A 107 17.21 9.88 -3.58
C LEU A 107 17.07 10.31 -2.10
N ARG A 108 16.32 9.58 -1.28
CA ARG A 108 16.20 9.86 0.17
C ARG A 108 17.47 9.55 0.96
N ASN A 109 18.26 8.56 0.54
CA ASN A 109 19.55 8.26 1.16
C ASN A 109 20.56 9.41 1.02
N VAL A 110 20.39 10.28 0.02
CA VAL A 110 21.23 11.48 -0.17
C VAL A 110 20.82 12.61 0.77
N VAL A 111 19.57 12.67 1.19
CA VAL A 111 19.02 13.74 2.05
C VAL A 111 19.04 13.37 3.54
N GLY A 112 19.17 12.08 3.87
CA GLY A 112 19.13 11.57 5.23
C GLY A 112 17.68 11.50 5.77
N GLY A 113 17.32 10.41 6.41
CA GLY A 113 16.01 10.20 7.02
C GLY A 113 15.70 8.72 7.21
N GLU A 114 14.83 8.39 8.16
CA GLU A 114 14.33 7.04 8.36
C GLU A 114 13.47 6.63 7.16
N VAL A 115 13.73 5.46 6.61
CA VAL A 115 12.95 4.89 5.50
C VAL A 115 11.72 4.18 6.08
N THR A 116 10.72 4.98 6.45
CA THR A 116 9.48 4.52 7.11
C THR A 116 8.74 3.43 6.31
N GLU A 117 8.79 3.50 4.97
CA GLU A 117 8.20 2.49 4.10
C GLU A 117 8.89 1.12 4.24
N TYR A 118 10.21 1.11 4.46
CA TYR A 118 10.95 -0.14 4.70
C TYR A 118 10.65 -0.71 6.09
N ALA A 119 10.60 0.13 7.11
CA ALA A 119 10.24 -0.30 8.46
C ALA A 119 8.84 -0.94 8.46
N LYS A 120 7.88 -0.34 7.78
CA LYS A 120 6.54 -0.89 7.62
C LYS A 120 6.55 -2.24 6.89
N LEU A 121 7.25 -2.35 5.76
CA LEU A 121 7.37 -3.59 4.98
C LEU A 121 7.99 -4.74 5.80
N LEU A 122 9.02 -4.45 6.59
CA LEU A 122 9.67 -5.42 7.46
C LEU A 122 8.74 -5.86 8.59
N SER A 123 8.01 -4.92 9.20
CA SER A 123 7.02 -5.22 10.23
C SER A 123 5.92 -6.14 9.70
N GLU A 124 5.31 -5.80 8.58
CA GLU A 124 4.29 -6.63 7.93
C GLU A 124 4.82 -8.02 7.56
N SER A 125 6.09 -8.10 7.12
CA SER A 125 6.71 -9.38 6.77
C SER A 125 6.91 -10.29 7.99
N ARG A 126 7.31 -9.71 9.14
CA ARG A 126 7.44 -10.45 10.40
C ARG A 126 6.11 -10.99 10.88
N GLU A 127 5.07 -10.15 10.85
CA GLU A 127 3.73 -10.57 11.24
C GLU A 127 3.20 -11.69 10.35
N GLN A 128 3.39 -11.59 9.03
CA GLN A 128 2.97 -12.64 8.11
C GLN A 128 3.72 -13.96 8.33
N ALA A 129 5.03 -13.90 8.57
CA ALA A 129 5.81 -15.09 8.88
C ALA A 129 5.35 -15.73 10.20
N LEU A 130 5.07 -14.91 11.22
CA LEU A 130 4.56 -15.36 12.51
C LEU A 130 3.19 -16.04 12.36
N ASP A 131 2.24 -15.41 11.66
CA ASP A 131 0.91 -15.97 11.44
C ASP A 131 0.97 -17.32 10.73
N ARG A 132 1.80 -17.46 9.69
CA ARG A 132 1.99 -18.73 8.99
C ARG A 132 2.56 -19.82 9.89
N MET A 133 3.52 -19.48 10.74
CA MET A 133 4.07 -20.39 11.75
C MET A 133 2.97 -20.85 12.75
N LEU A 134 2.11 -19.91 13.20
CA LEU A 134 1.04 -20.22 14.13
C LEU A 134 -0.06 -21.09 13.49
N VAL A 135 -0.36 -20.88 12.23
CA VAL A 135 -1.29 -21.76 11.48
C VAL A 135 -0.73 -23.18 11.37
N GLU A 136 0.59 -23.31 11.13
CA GLU A 136 1.23 -24.64 11.16
C GLU A 136 1.16 -25.26 12.55
N ALA A 137 1.43 -24.50 13.62
CA ALA A 137 1.29 -24.94 15.00
C ALA A 137 -0.15 -25.37 15.35
N GLU A 138 -1.14 -24.63 14.86
CA GLU A 138 -2.55 -24.94 15.03
C GLU A 138 -2.90 -26.28 14.37
N SER A 139 -2.38 -26.54 13.17
CA SER A 139 -2.59 -27.80 12.47
C SER A 139 -2.04 -29.02 13.21
N LEU A 140 -1.00 -28.83 14.02
CA LEU A 140 -0.44 -29.86 14.89
C LEU A 140 -1.19 -30.01 16.22
N GLY A 141 -2.18 -29.14 16.50
CA GLY A 141 -2.94 -29.14 17.73
C GLY A 141 -2.23 -28.48 18.91
N ALA A 142 -1.22 -27.66 18.66
CA ALA A 142 -0.51 -26.88 19.70
C ALA A 142 -1.42 -25.82 20.34
N ASN A 143 -1.06 -25.41 21.55
CA ASN A 143 -1.61 -24.23 22.21
C ASN A 143 -0.54 -23.20 22.60
N ALA A 144 0.73 -23.56 22.39
CA ALA A 144 1.85 -22.64 22.60
C ALA A 144 2.99 -22.92 21.60
N VAL A 145 3.79 -21.90 21.33
CA VAL A 145 5.05 -21.99 20.58
C VAL A 145 6.15 -21.35 21.41
N ILE A 146 7.20 -22.11 21.69
CA ILE A 146 8.36 -21.68 22.49
C ILE A 146 9.61 -21.55 21.63
N SER A 147 10.63 -20.88 22.15
CA SER A 147 11.91 -20.66 21.47
C SER A 147 11.74 -20.02 20.08
N VAL A 148 10.81 -19.08 19.96
CA VAL A 148 10.52 -18.42 18.68
C VAL A 148 11.69 -17.52 18.30
N GLN A 149 12.13 -17.66 17.06
CA GLN A 149 13.18 -16.85 16.44
C GLN A 149 12.75 -16.36 15.07
N PHE A 150 13.38 -15.27 14.65
CA PHE A 150 13.21 -14.71 13.31
C PHE A 150 14.55 -14.70 12.58
N GLU A 151 14.53 -15.10 11.34
CA GLU A 151 15.68 -15.07 10.45
C GLU A 151 15.34 -14.35 9.16
N THR A 152 16.30 -13.62 8.62
CA THR A 152 16.16 -12.90 7.36
C THR A 152 17.28 -13.32 6.43
N SER A 153 16.94 -13.82 5.26
CA SER A 153 17.89 -14.13 4.20
C SER A 153 17.64 -13.27 2.97
N VAL A 154 18.71 -12.90 2.28
CA VAL A 154 18.63 -12.17 1.01
C VAL A 154 18.71 -13.18 -0.12
N ILE A 155 17.68 -13.17 -0.96
CA ILE A 155 17.59 -14.01 -2.15
C ILE A 155 18.05 -13.19 -3.35
N MET A 156 18.50 -13.86 -4.40
CA MET A 156 18.94 -13.22 -5.63
C MET A 156 17.89 -12.28 -6.22
N GLY A 157 18.31 -11.14 -6.77
CA GLY A 157 17.40 -10.15 -7.38
C GLY A 157 16.79 -9.14 -6.40
N GLY A 158 17.35 -9.01 -5.18
CA GLY A 158 16.86 -8.03 -4.20
C GLY A 158 15.59 -8.45 -3.48
N ALA A 159 15.20 -9.72 -3.55
CA ALA A 159 14.18 -10.30 -2.71
C ALA A 159 14.77 -10.66 -1.34
N ALA A 160 14.02 -10.42 -0.28
CA ALA A 160 14.34 -10.85 1.08
C ALA A 160 13.28 -11.85 1.56
N GLU A 161 13.75 -12.93 2.18
CA GLU A 161 12.92 -13.85 2.93
C GLU A 161 12.97 -13.48 4.41
N MET A 162 11.81 -13.46 5.03
CA MET A 162 11.65 -13.40 6.48
C MET A 162 11.04 -14.72 6.94
N MET A 163 11.72 -15.42 7.82
CA MET A 163 11.28 -16.67 8.41
C MET A 163 11.09 -16.51 9.91
N ALA A 164 9.96 -16.97 10.42
CA ALA A 164 9.71 -17.21 11.84
C ALA A 164 9.71 -18.72 12.08
N TYR A 165 10.38 -19.17 13.14
CA TYR A 165 10.38 -20.59 13.51
C TYR A 165 10.41 -20.75 15.02
N GLY A 166 9.94 -21.91 15.50
CA GLY A 166 9.89 -22.22 16.90
C GLY A 166 9.48 -23.66 17.14
N THR A 167 9.28 -24.02 18.40
CA THR A 167 8.82 -25.36 18.81
C THR A 167 7.38 -25.31 19.26
N ALA A 168 6.52 -26.03 18.57
CA ALA A 168 5.11 -26.20 18.93
C ALA A 168 4.98 -27.15 20.11
N VAL A 169 4.23 -26.74 21.11
CA VAL A 169 4.04 -27.52 22.35
C VAL A 169 2.58 -27.49 22.81
N ILE A 170 2.21 -28.47 23.65
CA ILE A 170 1.02 -28.41 24.46
C ILE A 170 1.46 -28.10 25.88
N VAL A 171 0.89 -27.06 26.46
CA VAL A 171 1.11 -26.66 27.84
C VAL A 171 -0.19 -26.71 28.64
N GLU A 172 -0.05 -27.05 29.93
CA GLU A 172 -1.11 -27.03 30.93
C GLU A 172 -0.72 -26.09 32.07
N GLU A 173 -1.71 -25.72 32.88
CA GLU A 173 -1.52 -24.89 34.09
C GLU A 173 -0.76 -25.62 35.18
#